data_48b3821273855af27eb2c03173e7b7ec
#
_entry.id   48b3821273855af27eb2c03173e7b7ec
#
_cell.length_a   1.000
_cell.length_b   1.000
_cell.length_c   1.000
_cell.angle_alpha   90.00
_cell.angle_beta   90.00
_cell.angle_gamma   90.00
#
_symmetry.space_group_name_H-M   'P 1'
#
loop_
_entity.id
_entity.type
_entity.pdbx_description
1 polymer ?
#
loop_
_entity_poly.entity_id
_entity_poly.type
_entity_poly.pdbx_seq_one_letter_code
_entity_poly.pdbx_strand_id
1 'polypeptide(L)'
;MQSNAISDNSSPWYLRPERGSEWGLRFMMLFYRLCGKFLTRVLLYPVVTFFFLTDRAGRRLSREFFERIYQHSGSSGSCSVLSHPPGVWDDFQRFYNFGCSMVDRIEVWGGTSWTTNVTWHGLQHFDCLQEQDGAVLMSAHIGNLDALRVASKTKTEKEIKALVFTKNSDHFMKVLNIVNPDALKDVVPIQNIDILTMLKLKNLIDEGNALGLVADRVTEGSPERVIEVPFLGDLAPFPQGPWILASLLGCPVYTIFCVRAERNRYDVFIEPFADKITLPGKQRETKLHDWICSYALNLEKYCCRFPHHWFNFYDFWSRSSKTSRRV
;
A
#
# COMPACT_ATOMS: atom_id res chain seq x y z
N MET A 1 -19.21 35.41 3.78
CA MET A 1 -17.94 35.36 4.49
C MET A 1 -17.48 33.91 4.54
N GLN A 2 -16.69 33.47 3.56
CA GLN A 2 -16.09 32.14 3.53
C GLN A 2 -14.79 32.23 4.31
N SER A 3 -14.71 31.53 5.43
CA SER A 3 -13.48 31.41 6.22
C SER A 3 -12.47 30.59 5.41
N ASN A 4 -11.35 31.22 5.05
CA ASN A 4 -10.15 30.54 4.57
C ASN A 4 -9.63 29.63 5.70
N ALA A 5 -10.00 28.35 5.66
CA ALA A 5 -9.38 27.33 6.48
C ALA A 5 -7.95 27.15 5.99
N ILE A 6 -6.99 27.73 6.69
CA ILE A 6 -5.57 27.39 6.60
C ILE A 6 -5.51 25.90 6.94
N SER A 7 -5.20 25.07 5.97
CA SER A 7 -5.06 23.62 6.18
C SER A 7 -3.87 23.39 7.13
N ASP A 8 -4.20 23.05 8.36
CA ASP A 8 -3.23 22.69 9.38
C ASP A 8 -2.47 21.43 8.93
N ASN A 9 -1.21 21.57 8.57
CA ASN A 9 -0.33 20.53 8.01
C ASN A 9 0.01 19.41 9.01
N SER A 10 -0.50 19.48 10.24
CA SER A 10 -0.32 18.49 11.31
C SER A 10 -1.45 17.48 11.39
N SER A 11 -2.49 17.59 10.56
CA SER A 11 -3.60 16.65 10.58
C SER A 11 -3.21 15.27 10.04
N PRO A 12 -3.61 14.17 10.73
CA PRO A 12 -3.41 12.80 10.27
C PRO A 12 -3.94 12.60 8.85
N TRP A 13 -3.34 11.69 8.08
CA TRP A 13 -3.67 11.45 6.67
C TRP A 13 -5.17 11.16 6.44
N TYR A 14 -5.82 10.49 7.36
CA TYR A 14 -7.24 10.10 7.30
C TYR A 14 -8.22 11.27 7.51
N LEU A 15 -7.76 12.40 8.02
CA LEU A 15 -8.55 13.64 8.13
C LEU A 15 -8.38 14.55 6.92
N ARG A 16 -7.47 14.23 6.00
CA ARG A 16 -7.26 15.04 4.80
C ARG A 16 -8.32 14.69 3.77
N PRO A 17 -9.07 15.70 3.24
CA PRO A 17 -10.01 15.45 2.17
C PRO A 17 -9.26 14.91 0.94
N GLU A 18 -9.82 13.86 0.32
CA GLU A 18 -9.29 13.36 -0.95
C GLU A 18 -9.36 14.47 -2.00
N ARG A 19 -8.22 14.77 -2.63
CA ARG A 19 -8.11 15.86 -3.62
C ARG A 19 -8.62 15.47 -5.03
N GLY A 20 -9.18 14.29 -5.21
CA GLY A 20 -9.78 13.83 -6.45
C GLY A 20 -11.26 14.17 -6.54
N SER A 21 -11.71 14.79 -7.64
CA SER A 21 -13.14 14.94 -7.90
C SER A 21 -13.67 13.73 -8.67
N GLU A 22 -14.90 13.28 -8.38
CA GLU A 22 -15.55 12.22 -9.16
C GLU A 22 -15.62 12.57 -10.66
N TRP A 23 -15.81 13.83 -10.98
CA TRP A 23 -15.80 14.34 -12.36
C TRP A 23 -14.45 14.17 -13.04
N GLY A 24 -13.36 14.46 -12.32
CA GLY A 24 -11.99 14.25 -12.82
C GLY A 24 -11.73 12.77 -13.13
N LEU A 25 -12.18 11.87 -12.25
CA LEU A 25 -12.04 10.44 -12.45
C LEU A 25 -12.88 9.96 -13.65
N ARG A 26 -14.16 10.37 -13.76
CA ARG A 26 -15.02 10.04 -14.89
C ARG A 26 -14.46 10.57 -16.21
N PHE A 27 -13.92 11.79 -16.19
CA PHE A 27 -13.23 12.35 -17.36
C PHE A 27 -12.02 11.51 -17.76
N MET A 28 -11.15 11.15 -16.82
CA MET A 28 -9.98 10.30 -17.08
C MET A 28 -10.39 8.92 -17.64
N MET A 29 -11.46 8.32 -17.11
CA MET A 29 -12.01 7.06 -17.62
C MET A 29 -12.52 7.19 -19.06
N LEU A 30 -13.29 8.25 -19.34
CA LEU A 30 -13.79 8.51 -20.69
C LEU A 30 -12.63 8.75 -21.65
N PHE A 31 -11.68 9.59 -21.25
CA PHE A 31 -10.50 9.89 -22.05
C PHE A 31 -9.66 8.63 -22.32
N TYR A 32 -9.48 7.78 -21.30
CA TYR A 32 -8.80 6.49 -21.44
C TYR A 32 -9.50 5.58 -22.46
N ARG A 33 -10.83 5.50 -22.41
CA ARG A 33 -11.63 4.69 -23.35
C ARG A 33 -11.56 5.19 -24.79
N LEU A 34 -11.51 6.50 -25.00
CA LEU A 34 -11.50 7.14 -26.33
C LEU A 34 -10.09 7.22 -26.93
N CYS A 35 -9.11 7.57 -26.12
CA CYS A 35 -7.75 7.91 -26.58
C CYS A 35 -6.71 6.84 -26.27
N GLY A 36 -7.06 5.84 -25.43
CA GLY A 36 -6.18 4.76 -25.04
C GLY A 36 -5.10 5.17 -24.03
N LYS A 37 -4.31 4.18 -23.63
CA LYS A 37 -3.32 4.26 -22.54
C LYS A 37 -2.21 5.29 -22.80
N PHE A 38 -1.70 5.34 -24.00
CA PHE A 38 -0.58 6.22 -24.34
C PHE A 38 -0.96 7.70 -24.17
N LEU A 39 -2.06 8.13 -24.80
CA LEU A 39 -2.50 9.52 -24.71
C LEU A 39 -2.93 9.90 -23.30
N THR A 40 -3.54 8.97 -22.56
CA THR A 40 -3.88 9.19 -21.14
C THR A 40 -2.64 9.43 -20.30
N ARG A 41 -1.55 8.71 -20.52
CA ARG A 41 -0.27 8.96 -19.84
C ARG A 41 0.38 10.28 -20.21
N VAL A 42 0.24 10.70 -21.47
CA VAL A 42 0.66 12.05 -21.88
C VAL A 42 -0.16 13.12 -21.17
N LEU A 43 -1.48 12.93 -21.06
CA LEU A 43 -2.37 13.84 -20.34
C LEU A 43 -2.05 13.87 -18.82
N LEU A 44 -1.49 12.81 -18.26
CA LEU A 44 -1.08 12.82 -16.84
C LEU A 44 0.01 13.86 -16.54
N TYR A 45 0.90 14.18 -17.49
CA TYR A 45 1.95 15.17 -17.23
C TYR A 45 1.42 16.53 -16.76
N PRO A 46 0.53 17.22 -17.51
CA PRO A 46 -0.01 18.48 -17.03
C PRO A 46 -0.87 18.33 -15.77
N VAL A 47 -1.62 17.23 -15.62
CA VAL A 47 -2.43 16.97 -14.43
C VAL A 47 -1.54 16.80 -13.20
N VAL A 48 -0.53 15.93 -13.29
CA VAL A 48 0.41 15.71 -12.19
C VAL A 48 1.23 16.98 -11.89
N THR A 49 1.63 17.73 -12.92
CA THR A 49 2.33 19.01 -12.74
C THR A 49 1.48 19.98 -11.91
N PHE A 50 0.18 20.08 -12.19
CA PHE A 50 -0.72 20.91 -11.41
C PHE A 50 -0.77 20.48 -9.94
N PHE A 51 -0.97 19.20 -9.65
CA PHE A 51 -0.96 18.68 -8.27
C PHE A 51 0.40 18.85 -7.62
N PHE A 52 1.48 18.58 -8.32
CA PHE A 52 2.84 18.75 -7.84
C PHE A 52 3.12 20.21 -7.44
N LEU A 53 2.72 21.18 -8.25
CA LEU A 53 2.92 22.61 -7.94
C LEU A 53 2.03 23.11 -6.79
N THR A 54 0.82 22.58 -6.66
CA THR A 54 -0.15 23.02 -5.65
C THR A 54 -0.01 22.29 -4.31
N ASP A 55 0.52 21.05 -4.28
CA ASP A 55 0.70 20.27 -3.05
C ASP A 55 2.08 20.47 -2.43
N ARG A 56 2.26 21.59 -1.73
CA ARG A 56 3.51 21.90 -1.01
C ARG A 56 3.84 20.85 0.06
N ALA A 57 2.81 20.35 0.77
CA ALA A 57 2.98 19.36 1.83
C ALA A 57 3.45 18.02 1.27
N GLY A 58 2.78 17.53 0.23
CA GLY A 58 3.17 16.28 -0.45
C GLY A 58 4.60 16.33 -0.99
N ARG A 59 5.02 17.46 -1.58
CA ARG A 59 6.42 17.64 -2.03
C ARG A 59 7.42 17.58 -0.88
N ARG A 60 7.13 18.28 0.25
CA ARG A 60 8.01 18.24 1.43
C ARG A 60 8.15 16.82 1.94
N LEU A 61 7.06 16.11 2.13
CA LEU A 61 7.04 14.73 2.62
C LEU A 61 7.71 13.76 1.65
N SER A 62 7.58 14.00 0.34
CA SER A 62 8.31 13.24 -0.67
C SER A 62 9.81 13.46 -0.55
N ARG A 63 10.25 14.72 -0.39
CA ARG A 63 11.65 15.09 -0.21
C ARG A 63 12.24 14.46 1.04
N GLU A 64 11.55 14.55 2.19
CA GLU A 64 11.96 13.95 3.45
C GLU A 64 12.13 12.43 3.32
N PHE A 65 11.25 11.75 2.60
CA PHE A 65 11.36 10.33 2.33
C PHE A 65 12.61 9.99 1.50
N PHE A 66 12.86 10.71 0.39
CA PHE A 66 14.03 10.46 -0.44
C PHE A 66 15.35 10.80 0.26
N GLU A 67 15.38 11.82 1.09
CA GLU A 67 16.55 12.16 1.92
C GLU A 67 16.88 11.03 2.90
N ARG A 68 15.86 10.42 3.54
CA ARG A 68 16.06 9.26 4.41
C ARG A 68 16.61 8.07 3.66
N ILE A 69 16.05 7.73 2.49
CA ILE A 69 16.59 6.66 1.64
C ILE A 69 18.06 6.93 1.29
N TYR A 70 18.38 8.14 0.88
CA TYR A 70 19.74 8.50 0.49
C TYR A 70 20.73 8.40 1.64
N GLN A 71 20.37 8.90 2.82
CA GLN A 71 21.20 8.83 4.03
C GLN A 71 21.35 7.39 4.51
N HIS A 72 20.27 6.61 4.50
CA HIS A 72 20.27 5.22 4.91
C HIS A 72 21.12 4.34 3.97
N SER A 73 21.07 4.60 2.67
CA SER A 73 21.88 3.92 1.65
C SER A 73 23.37 4.09 1.88
N GLY A 74 23.80 5.28 2.30
CA GLY A 74 25.20 5.59 2.61
C GLY A 74 25.72 4.84 3.84
N SER A 75 24.85 4.51 4.79
CA SER A 75 25.22 3.90 6.08
C SER A 75 25.24 2.37 6.05
N SER A 76 24.42 1.73 5.23
CA SER A 76 24.16 0.28 5.31
C SER A 76 24.74 -0.54 4.15
N GLY A 77 25.26 0.09 3.10
CA GLY A 77 25.77 -0.61 1.90
C GLY A 77 24.74 -1.46 1.13
N SER A 78 23.52 -1.57 1.66
CA SER A 78 22.47 -2.47 1.16
C SER A 78 21.49 -1.81 0.17
N CYS A 79 21.53 -0.50 0.02
CA CYS A 79 20.53 0.27 -0.73
C CYS A 79 21.24 1.13 -1.79
N SER A 80 21.38 0.63 -3.01
CA SER A 80 22.18 1.26 -4.06
C SER A 80 21.39 1.95 -5.18
N VAL A 81 20.14 2.33 -4.96
CA VAL A 81 19.27 2.79 -6.06
C VAL A 81 19.28 4.29 -6.29
N LEU A 82 19.50 5.11 -5.25
CA LEU A 82 19.75 6.53 -5.44
C LEU A 82 21.25 6.80 -5.50
N SER A 83 21.80 6.80 -6.72
CA SER A 83 23.23 7.10 -6.98
C SER A 83 23.56 8.59 -6.88
N HIS A 84 22.57 9.44 -6.62
CA HIS A 84 22.70 10.91 -6.55
C HIS A 84 21.84 11.47 -5.42
N PRO A 85 22.17 12.66 -4.89
CA PRO A 85 21.33 13.35 -3.93
C PRO A 85 19.93 13.60 -4.51
N PRO A 86 18.85 13.39 -3.71
CA PRO A 86 17.48 13.50 -4.20
C PRO A 86 17.17 14.91 -4.71
N GLY A 87 16.55 14.99 -5.88
CA GLY A 87 16.20 16.21 -6.58
C GLY A 87 14.69 16.40 -6.74
N VAL A 88 14.30 17.56 -7.27
CA VAL A 88 12.89 17.87 -7.60
C VAL A 88 12.31 16.86 -8.59
N TRP A 89 13.17 16.28 -9.43
CA TRP A 89 12.76 15.28 -10.42
C TRP A 89 12.35 13.96 -9.75
N ASP A 90 13.01 13.53 -8.68
CA ASP A 90 12.63 12.33 -7.92
C ASP A 90 11.26 12.51 -7.30
N ASP A 91 11.01 13.68 -6.70
CA ASP A 91 9.70 14.03 -6.15
C ASP A 91 8.62 14.02 -7.23
N PHE A 92 8.90 14.62 -8.39
CA PHE A 92 7.95 14.64 -9.52
C PHE A 92 7.68 13.23 -10.06
N GLN A 93 8.69 12.39 -10.22
CA GLN A 93 8.54 11.01 -10.67
C GLN A 93 7.65 10.20 -9.72
N ARG A 94 7.78 10.41 -8.40
CA ARG A 94 6.92 9.74 -7.42
C ARG A 94 5.45 10.14 -7.58
N PHE A 95 5.16 11.43 -7.75
CA PHE A 95 3.81 11.91 -8.06
C PHE A 95 3.29 11.36 -9.39
N TYR A 96 4.14 11.33 -10.41
CA TYR A 96 3.78 10.81 -11.72
C TYR A 96 3.50 9.30 -11.68
N ASN A 97 4.31 8.51 -10.97
CA ASN A 97 4.08 7.08 -10.79
C ASN A 97 2.80 6.79 -10.00
N PHE A 98 2.47 7.62 -9.01
CA PHE A 98 1.18 7.56 -8.33
C PHE A 98 0.02 7.80 -9.30
N GLY A 99 0.09 8.86 -10.11
CA GLY A 99 -0.90 9.13 -11.17
C GLY A 99 -1.04 7.98 -12.17
N CYS A 100 0.07 7.41 -12.61
CA CYS A 100 0.06 6.21 -13.46
C CYS A 100 -0.62 5.03 -12.78
N SER A 101 -0.35 4.80 -11.49
CA SER A 101 -1.01 3.73 -10.72
C SER A 101 -2.54 3.90 -10.68
N MET A 102 -3.02 5.15 -10.57
CA MET A 102 -4.46 5.44 -10.63
C MET A 102 -5.06 5.14 -12.01
N VAL A 103 -4.37 5.48 -13.09
CA VAL A 103 -4.82 5.16 -14.46
C VAL A 103 -4.79 3.65 -14.71
N ASP A 104 -3.72 2.98 -14.28
CA ASP A 104 -3.59 1.54 -14.43
C ASP A 104 -4.69 0.77 -13.66
N ARG A 105 -5.23 1.30 -12.56
CA ARG A 105 -6.42 0.74 -11.89
C ARG A 105 -7.64 0.68 -12.80
N ILE A 106 -7.87 1.70 -13.61
CA ILE A 106 -8.99 1.74 -14.57
C ILE A 106 -8.86 0.60 -15.57
N GLU A 107 -7.65 0.35 -16.07
CA GLU A 107 -7.37 -0.75 -17.00
C GLU A 107 -7.56 -2.12 -16.34
N VAL A 108 -7.02 -2.27 -15.13
CA VAL A 108 -7.13 -3.48 -14.32
C VAL A 108 -8.59 -3.85 -14.05
N TRP A 109 -9.39 -2.87 -13.67
CA TRP A 109 -10.81 -3.09 -13.38
C TRP A 109 -11.63 -3.29 -14.65
N GLY A 110 -11.19 -2.75 -15.80
CA GLY A 110 -11.84 -2.93 -17.09
C GLY A 110 -11.65 -4.33 -17.74
N GLY A 111 -10.87 -5.21 -17.10
CA GLY A 111 -10.68 -6.60 -17.57
C GLY A 111 -9.85 -6.73 -18.85
N THR A 112 -9.11 -5.69 -19.24
CA THR A 112 -8.26 -5.70 -20.42
C THR A 112 -6.93 -6.45 -20.21
N SER A 113 -6.27 -6.84 -21.28
CA SER A 113 -5.15 -7.81 -21.38
C SER A 113 -3.83 -7.47 -20.67
N TRP A 114 -3.82 -6.59 -19.67
CA TRP A 114 -2.58 -6.22 -18.97
C TRP A 114 -1.95 -7.36 -18.15
N THR A 115 -2.71 -8.40 -17.81
CA THR A 115 -2.26 -9.59 -17.06
C THR A 115 -1.14 -10.35 -17.75
N THR A 116 -0.93 -10.13 -19.06
CA THR A 116 0.14 -10.77 -19.85
C THR A 116 1.53 -10.19 -19.58
N ASN A 117 1.61 -9.00 -18.98
CA ASN A 117 2.86 -8.28 -18.74
C ASN A 117 3.28 -8.30 -17.26
N VAL A 118 3.14 -9.44 -16.60
CA VAL A 118 3.51 -9.62 -15.19
C VAL A 118 4.69 -10.58 -15.08
N THR A 119 5.76 -10.12 -14.45
CA THR A 119 6.89 -10.97 -14.06
C THR A 119 6.77 -11.32 -12.57
N TRP A 120 6.77 -12.61 -12.26
CA TRP A 120 6.69 -13.11 -10.89
C TRP A 120 8.08 -13.44 -10.35
N HIS A 121 8.40 -12.90 -9.18
CA HIS A 121 9.58 -13.23 -8.39
C HIS A 121 9.13 -13.99 -7.14
N GLY A 122 9.61 -15.22 -6.98
CA GLY A 122 9.18 -16.11 -5.90
C GLY A 122 7.89 -16.87 -6.22
N LEU A 123 7.61 -17.17 -7.51
CA LEU A 123 6.40 -17.89 -7.94
C LEU A 123 6.22 -19.23 -7.24
N GLN A 124 7.33 -19.93 -6.92
CA GLN A 124 7.32 -21.19 -6.16
C GLN A 124 6.62 -21.04 -4.79
N HIS A 125 6.68 -19.87 -4.17
CA HIS A 125 5.97 -19.62 -2.90
C HIS A 125 4.47 -19.42 -3.12
N PHE A 126 4.08 -18.98 -4.32
CA PHE A 126 2.69 -18.87 -4.70
C PHE A 126 2.08 -20.26 -4.98
N ASP A 127 2.87 -21.18 -5.52
CA ASP A 127 2.45 -22.58 -5.73
C ASP A 127 2.23 -23.27 -4.37
N CYS A 128 3.09 -23.01 -3.37
CA CYS A 128 2.87 -23.50 -2.00
C CYS A 128 1.57 -22.96 -1.38
N LEU A 129 1.13 -21.75 -1.72
CA LEU A 129 -0.17 -21.23 -1.29
C LEU A 129 -1.35 -22.06 -1.82
N GLN A 130 -1.21 -22.68 -2.99
CA GLN A 130 -2.28 -23.51 -3.58
C GLN A 130 -2.48 -24.81 -2.82
N GLU A 131 -1.42 -25.33 -2.21
CA GLU A 131 -1.44 -26.60 -1.46
C GLU A 131 -1.86 -26.42 0.01
N GLN A 132 -1.92 -25.16 0.52
CA GLN A 132 -2.25 -24.85 1.91
C GLN A 132 -3.71 -24.45 2.10
N ASP A 133 -4.20 -24.56 3.33
CA ASP A 133 -5.58 -24.24 3.73
C ASP A 133 -5.90 -22.74 3.76
N GLY A 134 -5.11 -21.89 3.08
CA GLY A 134 -5.28 -20.46 3.05
C GLY A 134 -4.12 -19.71 3.71
N ALA A 135 -4.03 -18.39 3.46
CA ALA A 135 -2.92 -17.58 3.94
C ALA A 135 -3.28 -16.10 4.11
N VAL A 136 -2.45 -15.39 4.85
CA VAL A 136 -2.43 -13.91 4.88
C VAL A 136 -1.33 -13.39 3.97
N LEU A 137 -1.70 -12.45 3.10
CA LEU A 137 -0.79 -11.71 2.22
C LEU A 137 -0.61 -10.31 2.77
N MET A 138 0.53 -10.05 3.42
CA MET A 138 0.88 -8.73 3.93
C MET A 138 1.50 -7.89 2.83
N SER A 139 0.93 -6.72 2.59
CA SER A 139 1.41 -5.76 1.60
C SER A 139 1.57 -4.37 2.21
N ALA A 140 1.96 -3.40 1.38
CA ALA A 140 2.07 -1.98 1.71
C ALA A 140 1.49 -1.13 0.57
N HIS A 141 1.38 0.18 0.79
CA HIS A 141 1.03 1.12 -0.29
C HIS A 141 2.21 1.36 -1.24
N ILE A 142 2.85 0.26 -1.66
CA ILE A 142 3.92 0.25 -2.64
C ILE A 142 3.42 -0.33 -3.97
N GLY A 143 3.53 0.45 -5.03
CA GLY A 143 3.09 0.04 -6.36
C GLY A 143 1.57 -0.01 -6.54
N ASN A 144 1.03 -1.11 -7.07
CA ASN A 144 -0.39 -1.22 -7.43
C ASN A 144 -1.02 -2.51 -6.88
N LEU A 145 -1.78 -2.37 -5.80
CA LEU A 145 -2.46 -3.48 -5.13
C LEU A 145 -3.61 -4.07 -5.99
N ASP A 146 -4.28 -3.25 -6.80
CA ASP A 146 -5.33 -3.74 -7.70
C ASP A 146 -4.74 -4.59 -8.83
N ALA A 147 -3.58 -4.16 -9.34
CA ALA A 147 -2.80 -4.93 -10.30
C ALA A 147 -2.40 -6.30 -9.72
N LEU A 148 -1.94 -6.32 -8.47
CA LEU A 148 -1.61 -7.55 -7.76
C LEU A 148 -2.81 -8.50 -7.70
N ARG A 149 -3.98 -8.00 -7.29
CA ARG A 149 -5.19 -8.81 -7.15
C ARG A 149 -5.62 -9.46 -8.46
N VAL A 150 -5.56 -8.73 -9.58
CA VAL A 150 -5.95 -9.28 -10.88
C VAL A 150 -4.86 -10.22 -11.43
N ALA A 151 -3.57 -9.90 -11.24
CA ALA A 151 -2.47 -10.79 -11.62
C ALA A 151 -2.57 -12.15 -10.93
N SER A 152 -2.91 -12.16 -9.66
CA SER A 152 -3.03 -13.39 -8.88
C SER A 152 -4.10 -14.33 -9.41
N LYS A 153 -5.23 -13.80 -9.92
CA LYS A 153 -6.30 -14.61 -10.55
C LYS A 153 -5.84 -15.43 -11.77
N THR A 154 -4.72 -15.05 -12.39
CA THR A 154 -4.14 -15.80 -13.52
C THR A 154 -3.25 -16.97 -13.06
N LYS A 155 -2.95 -17.06 -11.77
CA LYS A 155 -1.99 -18.02 -11.21
C LYS A 155 -2.61 -18.99 -10.22
N THR A 156 -3.75 -18.66 -9.63
CA THR A 156 -4.43 -19.52 -8.67
C THR A 156 -5.94 -19.49 -8.88
N GLU A 157 -6.57 -20.61 -8.63
CA GLU A 157 -8.03 -20.73 -8.53
C GLU A 157 -8.56 -20.22 -7.17
N LYS A 158 -7.66 -20.10 -6.18
CA LYS A 158 -8.00 -19.54 -4.87
C LYS A 158 -8.33 -18.06 -4.97
N GLU A 159 -9.35 -17.65 -4.25
CA GLU A 159 -9.73 -16.25 -4.21
C GLU A 159 -8.80 -15.44 -3.28
N ILE A 160 -8.35 -14.30 -3.76
CA ILE A 160 -7.65 -13.32 -2.92
C ILE A 160 -8.64 -12.23 -2.53
N LYS A 161 -9.02 -12.21 -1.26
CA LYS A 161 -9.93 -11.22 -0.68
C LYS A 161 -9.12 -10.07 -0.06
N ALA A 162 -9.30 -8.86 -0.57
CA ALA A 162 -8.68 -7.67 0.01
C ALA A 162 -9.50 -7.17 1.21
N LEU A 163 -8.88 -7.08 2.38
CA LEU A 163 -9.50 -6.48 3.56
C LEU A 163 -9.38 -4.96 3.49
N VAL A 164 -10.52 -4.28 3.51
CA VAL A 164 -10.58 -2.81 3.41
C VAL A 164 -11.35 -2.24 4.59
N PHE A 165 -10.70 -1.38 5.37
CA PHE A 165 -11.37 -0.66 6.47
C PHE A 165 -12.26 0.45 5.91
N THR A 166 -13.59 0.31 6.09
CA THR A 166 -14.60 1.10 5.39
C THR A 166 -14.71 2.54 5.84
N LYS A 167 -14.27 2.90 7.05
CA LYS A 167 -14.37 4.30 7.54
C LYS A 167 -13.71 5.33 6.62
N ASN A 168 -12.72 4.93 5.80
CA ASN A 168 -11.98 5.80 4.88
C ASN A 168 -12.04 5.33 3.43
N SER A 169 -12.90 4.38 3.09
CA SER A 169 -12.93 3.76 1.76
C SER A 169 -14.24 3.98 0.99
N ASP A 170 -15.14 4.80 1.50
CA ASP A 170 -16.43 5.05 0.85
C ASP A 170 -16.26 5.56 -0.58
N HIS A 171 -15.29 6.45 -0.81
CA HIS A 171 -14.99 6.94 -2.15
C HIS A 171 -14.43 5.83 -3.04
N PHE A 172 -13.46 5.06 -2.52
CA PHE A 172 -12.90 3.90 -3.23
C PHE A 172 -13.97 2.88 -3.59
N MET A 173 -14.86 2.52 -2.65
CA MET A 173 -15.95 1.57 -2.88
C MET A 173 -16.95 2.09 -3.91
N LYS A 174 -17.31 3.37 -3.88
CA LYS A 174 -18.18 4.01 -4.89
C LYS A 174 -17.54 3.96 -6.26
N VAL A 175 -16.25 4.33 -6.36
CA VAL A 175 -15.51 4.31 -7.63
C VAL A 175 -15.43 2.89 -8.18
N LEU A 176 -15.05 1.93 -7.34
CA LEU A 176 -14.97 0.52 -7.72
C LEU A 176 -16.32 0.00 -8.23
N ASN A 177 -17.42 0.34 -7.54
CA ASN A 177 -18.76 -0.04 -7.96
C ASN A 177 -19.17 0.55 -9.33
N ILE A 178 -18.73 1.77 -9.62
CA ILE A 178 -19.02 2.42 -10.93
C ILE A 178 -18.20 1.77 -12.06
N VAL A 179 -16.95 1.40 -11.79
CA VAL A 179 -16.03 0.90 -12.82
C VAL A 179 -16.20 -0.60 -13.07
N ASN A 180 -16.28 -1.38 -12.00
CA ASN A 180 -16.45 -2.83 -12.05
C ASN A 180 -17.13 -3.35 -10.78
N PRO A 181 -18.47 -3.49 -10.76
CA PRO A 181 -19.20 -4.04 -9.62
C PRO A 181 -18.75 -5.45 -9.22
N ASP A 182 -18.30 -6.27 -10.17
CA ASP A 182 -17.83 -7.63 -9.87
C ASP A 182 -16.54 -7.64 -9.04
N ALA A 183 -15.72 -6.60 -9.15
CA ALA A 183 -14.52 -6.47 -8.34
C ALA A 183 -14.81 -6.26 -6.84
N LEU A 184 -16.04 -5.84 -6.49
CA LEU A 184 -16.48 -5.73 -5.09
C LEU A 184 -16.56 -7.10 -4.40
N LYS A 185 -16.77 -8.19 -5.15
CA LYS A 185 -16.81 -9.55 -4.60
C LYS A 185 -15.48 -9.96 -3.96
N ASP A 186 -14.38 -9.36 -4.41
CA ASP A 186 -13.03 -9.63 -3.89
C ASP A 186 -12.63 -8.70 -2.74
N VAL A 187 -13.53 -7.81 -2.33
CA VAL A 187 -13.30 -6.87 -1.21
C VAL A 187 -14.13 -7.29 -0.02
N VAL A 188 -13.47 -7.47 1.13
CA VAL A 188 -14.13 -7.70 2.41
C VAL A 188 -14.11 -6.39 3.20
N PRO A 189 -15.21 -5.66 3.25
CA PRO A 189 -15.29 -4.42 4.02
C PRO A 189 -15.32 -4.75 5.52
N ILE A 190 -14.43 -4.11 6.28
CA ILE A 190 -14.35 -4.26 7.73
C ILE A 190 -14.61 -2.91 8.38
N GLN A 191 -15.61 -2.83 9.24
CA GLN A 191 -15.86 -1.66 10.09
C GLN A 191 -15.17 -1.81 11.44
N ASN A 192 -15.38 -2.97 12.06
CA ASN A 192 -14.76 -3.37 13.32
C ASN A 192 -14.41 -4.86 13.24
N ILE A 193 -13.37 -5.25 13.97
CA ILE A 193 -13.03 -6.68 14.13
C ILE A 193 -13.77 -7.19 15.38
N ASP A 194 -14.99 -7.63 15.20
CA ASP A 194 -15.80 -8.34 16.18
C ASP A 194 -15.74 -9.86 15.96
N ILE A 195 -16.43 -10.60 16.83
CA ILE A 195 -16.44 -12.08 16.81
C ILE A 195 -17.01 -12.58 15.47
N LEU A 196 -18.07 -11.96 14.94
CA LEU A 196 -18.69 -12.39 13.69
C LEU A 196 -17.78 -12.15 12.50
N THR A 197 -17.10 -11.00 12.46
CA THR A 197 -16.08 -10.70 11.46
C THR A 197 -14.94 -11.70 11.53
N MET A 198 -14.45 -12.04 12.75
CA MET A 198 -13.38 -13.03 12.91
C MET A 198 -13.79 -14.40 12.42
N LEU A 199 -15.00 -14.87 12.73
CA LEU A 199 -15.52 -16.14 12.23
C LEU A 199 -15.60 -16.16 10.70
N LYS A 200 -16.10 -15.08 10.10
CA LYS A 200 -16.14 -14.93 8.63
C LYS A 200 -14.75 -15.01 8.00
N LEU A 201 -13.77 -14.30 8.56
CA LEU A 201 -12.40 -14.32 8.05
C LEU A 201 -11.74 -15.68 8.23
N LYS A 202 -12.00 -16.34 9.37
CA LYS A 202 -11.48 -17.68 9.63
C LYS A 202 -12.07 -18.69 8.63
N ASN A 203 -13.37 -18.64 8.36
CA ASN A 203 -14.00 -19.50 7.36
C ASN A 203 -13.39 -19.31 5.96
N LEU A 204 -13.13 -18.05 5.56
CA LEU A 204 -12.45 -17.78 4.28
C LEU A 204 -11.06 -18.43 4.21
N ILE A 205 -10.28 -18.39 5.29
CA ILE A 205 -8.98 -19.07 5.38
C ILE A 205 -9.15 -20.58 5.31
N ASP A 206 -10.10 -21.16 6.07
CA ASP A 206 -10.33 -22.60 6.12
C ASP A 206 -10.88 -23.15 4.79
N GLU A 207 -11.53 -22.32 3.98
CA GLU A 207 -11.91 -22.61 2.58
C GLU A 207 -10.74 -22.51 1.61
N GLY A 208 -9.54 -22.22 2.10
CA GLY A 208 -8.33 -22.12 1.30
C GLY A 208 -8.09 -20.77 0.61
N ASN A 209 -8.87 -19.73 0.93
CA ASN A 209 -8.71 -18.40 0.35
C ASN A 209 -7.54 -17.64 0.97
N ALA A 210 -6.99 -16.67 0.24
CA ALA A 210 -5.98 -15.76 0.77
C ALA A 210 -6.59 -14.41 1.16
N LEU A 211 -6.16 -13.85 2.29
CA LEU A 211 -6.59 -12.54 2.77
C LEU A 211 -5.47 -11.52 2.59
N GLY A 212 -5.69 -10.51 1.74
CA GLY A 212 -4.77 -9.40 1.51
C GLY A 212 -4.94 -8.29 2.54
N LEU A 213 -3.86 -7.92 3.21
CA LEU A 213 -3.79 -6.88 4.23
C LEU A 213 -2.71 -5.85 3.88
N VAL A 214 -2.94 -4.59 4.20
CA VAL A 214 -1.94 -3.52 4.13
C VAL A 214 -1.49 -3.18 5.54
N ALA A 215 -0.19 -3.21 5.80
CA ALA A 215 0.36 -3.10 7.14
C ALA A 215 1.27 -1.86 7.37
N ASP A 216 1.25 -0.90 6.45
CA ASP A 216 2.08 0.31 6.52
C ASP A 216 1.31 1.59 6.88
N ARG A 217 0.00 1.53 7.14
CA ARG A 217 -0.78 2.71 7.55
C ARG A 217 -1.55 2.47 8.83
N VAL A 218 -1.49 3.46 9.69
CA VAL A 218 -2.30 3.51 10.92
C VAL A 218 -3.74 3.82 10.55
N THR A 219 -4.69 3.05 11.08
CA THR A 219 -6.12 3.26 10.83
C THR A 219 -6.69 4.37 11.74
N GLU A 220 -7.69 5.10 11.24
CA GLU A 220 -8.36 6.18 11.97
C GLU A 220 -8.94 5.74 13.31
N GLY A 221 -9.47 4.53 13.37
CA GLY A 221 -10.17 4.01 14.55
C GLY A 221 -9.26 3.64 15.75
N SER A 222 -7.95 3.61 15.57
CA SER A 222 -7.00 3.19 16.63
C SER A 222 -5.62 3.81 16.43
N PRO A 223 -5.52 5.15 16.45
CA PRO A 223 -4.23 5.83 16.23
C PRO A 223 -3.20 5.54 17.33
N GLU A 224 -3.64 5.09 18.50
CA GLU A 224 -2.79 4.70 19.63
C GLU A 224 -2.22 3.29 19.53
N ARG A 225 -2.81 2.43 18.66
CA ARG A 225 -2.38 1.03 18.49
C ARG A 225 -1.27 0.91 17.45
N VAL A 226 -0.14 1.50 17.78
CA VAL A 226 1.08 1.46 16.96
C VAL A 226 2.25 0.95 17.79
N ILE A 227 3.27 0.46 17.08
CA ILE A 227 4.60 0.18 17.63
C ILE A 227 5.60 0.98 16.81
N GLU A 228 6.48 1.70 17.49
CA GLU A 228 7.58 2.40 16.85
C GLU A 228 8.73 1.42 16.64
N VAL A 229 9.15 1.27 15.40
CA VAL A 229 10.27 0.41 14.99
C VAL A 229 11.22 1.17 14.07
N PRO A 230 12.50 0.78 13.99
CA PRO A 230 13.44 1.35 13.03
C PRO A 230 12.94 1.16 11.59
N PHE A 231 12.92 2.26 10.83
CA PHE A 231 12.58 2.26 9.42
C PHE A 231 13.25 3.45 8.71
N LEU A 232 14.10 3.16 7.72
CA LEU A 232 14.88 4.15 6.98
C LEU A 232 15.67 5.12 7.90
N GLY A 233 16.33 4.55 8.92
CA GLY A 233 17.23 5.26 9.81
C GLY A 233 16.58 5.94 11.02
N ASP A 234 15.26 6.03 11.10
CA ASP A 234 14.52 6.61 12.23
C ASP A 234 13.44 5.68 12.76
N LEU A 235 12.92 5.98 13.96
CA LEU A 235 11.75 5.27 14.49
C LEU A 235 10.48 5.71 13.75
N ALA A 236 9.70 4.75 13.28
CA ALA A 236 8.45 4.98 12.58
C ALA A 236 7.30 4.15 13.19
N PRO A 237 6.08 4.71 13.29
CA PRO A 237 4.93 4.03 13.86
C PRO A 237 4.29 3.08 12.84
N PHE A 238 4.27 1.79 13.14
CA PHE A 238 3.56 0.78 12.37
C PHE A 238 2.31 0.29 13.13
N PRO A 239 1.20 -0.03 12.42
CA PRO A 239 -0.03 -0.49 13.05
C PRO A 239 0.11 -1.90 13.63
N GLN A 240 -0.48 -2.14 14.80
CA GLN A 240 -0.55 -3.46 15.43
C GLN A 240 -1.64 -4.36 14.81
N GLY A 241 -2.71 -3.75 14.29
CA GLY A 241 -3.93 -4.45 13.86
C GLY A 241 -3.70 -5.61 12.91
N PRO A 242 -2.97 -5.45 11.80
CA PRO A 242 -2.70 -6.52 10.84
C PRO A 242 -2.03 -7.75 11.48
N TRP A 243 -1.11 -7.54 12.40
CA TRP A 243 -0.34 -8.59 13.07
C TRP A 243 -1.16 -9.36 14.09
N ILE A 244 -2.00 -8.63 14.85
CA ILE A 244 -2.97 -9.24 15.77
C ILE A 244 -3.96 -10.09 14.98
N LEU A 245 -4.48 -9.58 13.87
CA LEU A 245 -5.38 -10.32 13.01
C LEU A 245 -4.73 -11.58 12.44
N ALA A 246 -3.52 -11.48 11.90
CA ALA A 246 -2.78 -12.64 11.39
C ALA A 246 -2.53 -13.70 12.49
N SER A 247 -2.22 -13.26 13.71
CA SER A 247 -2.08 -14.17 14.85
C SER A 247 -3.38 -14.91 15.20
N LEU A 248 -4.53 -14.23 15.12
CA LEU A 248 -5.83 -14.84 15.40
C LEU A 248 -6.26 -15.82 14.30
N LEU A 249 -5.95 -15.52 13.04
CA LEU A 249 -6.23 -16.40 11.91
C LEU A 249 -5.38 -17.68 11.96
N GLY A 250 -4.14 -17.59 12.44
CA GLY A 250 -3.30 -18.73 12.72
C GLY A 250 -2.84 -19.52 11.48
N CYS A 251 -2.74 -18.88 10.33
CA CYS A 251 -2.31 -19.42 9.05
C CYS A 251 -0.96 -18.84 8.61
N PRO A 252 -0.35 -19.37 7.55
CA PRO A 252 0.87 -18.83 6.97
C PRO A 252 0.73 -17.38 6.51
N VAL A 253 1.82 -16.62 6.63
CA VAL A 253 1.90 -15.22 6.24
C VAL A 253 3.00 -15.06 5.19
N TYR A 254 2.67 -14.38 4.10
CA TYR A 254 3.61 -14.00 3.04
C TYR A 254 3.62 -12.48 2.91
N THR A 255 4.75 -11.91 2.56
CA THR A 255 4.81 -10.53 2.08
C THR A 255 4.66 -10.51 0.56
N ILE A 256 3.89 -9.56 0.04
CA ILE A 256 3.63 -9.46 -1.39
C ILE A 256 3.59 -8.00 -1.84
N PHE A 257 4.35 -7.67 -2.88
CA PHE A 257 4.41 -6.33 -3.44
C PHE A 257 4.29 -6.39 -4.97
N CYS A 258 3.61 -5.42 -5.56
CA CYS A 258 3.42 -5.33 -7.00
C CYS A 258 3.81 -3.95 -7.49
N VAL A 259 4.97 -3.82 -8.09
CA VAL A 259 5.52 -2.56 -8.57
C VAL A 259 5.50 -2.50 -10.08
N ARG A 260 5.26 -1.30 -10.62
CA ARG A 260 5.33 -1.09 -12.05
C ARG A 260 6.81 -0.99 -12.47
N ALA A 261 7.25 -1.94 -13.28
CA ALA A 261 8.52 -1.91 -13.95
C ALA A 261 8.44 -1.04 -15.23
N GLU A 262 9.52 -0.99 -15.99
CA GLU A 262 9.53 -0.27 -17.27
C GLU A 262 8.48 -0.80 -18.28
N ARG A 263 8.00 0.07 -19.17
CA ARG A 263 7.18 -0.27 -20.35
C ARG A 263 5.91 -1.08 -20.07
N ASN A 264 5.11 -0.72 -19.06
CA ASN A 264 3.83 -1.39 -18.74
C ASN A 264 3.94 -2.80 -18.18
N ARG A 265 5.13 -3.23 -17.76
CA ARG A 265 5.32 -4.49 -17.03
C ARG A 265 5.14 -4.25 -15.55
N TYR A 266 4.55 -5.23 -14.87
CA TYR A 266 4.50 -5.29 -13.42
C TYR A 266 5.40 -6.41 -12.93
N ASP A 267 6.19 -6.11 -11.90
CA ASP A 267 6.96 -7.11 -11.17
C ASP A 267 6.25 -7.38 -9.84
N VAL A 268 5.86 -8.63 -9.63
CA VAL A 268 5.25 -9.11 -8.39
C VAL A 268 6.30 -9.89 -7.61
N PHE A 269 6.51 -9.49 -6.37
CA PHE A 269 7.42 -10.15 -5.44
C PHE A 269 6.59 -10.80 -4.35
N ILE A 270 6.79 -12.10 -4.13
CA ILE A 270 6.21 -12.84 -3.03
C ILE A 270 7.30 -13.57 -2.26
N GLU A 271 7.33 -13.35 -0.94
CA GLU A 271 8.30 -13.96 -0.04
C GLU A 271 7.57 -14.57 1.17
N PRO A 272 7.94 -15.79 1.61
CA PRO A 272 7.42 -16.34 2.86
C PRO A 272 7.88 -15.45 4.02
N PHE A 273 6.98 -15.14 4.93
CA PHE A 273 7.29 -14.30 6.08
C PHE A 273 7.27 -15.10 7.39
N ALA A 274 6.26 -15.90 7.60
CA ALA A 274 6.14 -16.78 8.75
C ALA A 274 5.13 -17.90 8.48
N ASP A 275 5.40 -19.10 8.99
CA ASP A 275 4.41 -20.19 8.97
C ASP A 275 3.20 -19.84 9.82
N LYS A 276 3.40 -19.08 10.89
CA LYS A 276 2.34 -18.60 11.78
C LYS A 276 2.84 -17.44 12.64
N ILE A 277 2.06 -16.38 12.73
CA ILE A 277 2.28 -15.32 13.73
C ILE A 277 1.80 -15.79 15.09
N THR A 278 2.69 -15.76 16.08
CA THR A 278 2.35 -16.16 17.48
C THR A 278 2.58 -14.98 18.41
N LEU A 279 1.57 -14.72 19.25
CA LEU A 279 1.57 -13.63 20.23
C LEU A 279 1.22 -14.20 21.64
N PRO A 280 2.15 -14.94 22.30
CA PRO A 280 1.90 -15.55 23.60
C PRO A 280 1.72 -14.47 24.68
N GLY A 281 0.76 -14.66 25.57
CA GLY A 281 0.27 -13.63 26.51
C GLY A 281 1.33 -12.83 27.25
N LYS A 282 2.31 -13.51 27.90
CA LYS A 282 3.38 -12.85 28.65
C LYS A 282 4.43 -12.13 27.79
N GLN A 283 4.58 -12.52 26.52
CA GLN A 283 5.56 -11.97 25.59
C GLN A 283 4.90 -11.26 24.41
N ARG A 284 3.61 -10.94 24.51
CA ARG A 284 2.81 -10.40 23.40
C ARG A 284 3.43 -9.14 22.80
N GLU A 285 3.79 -8.17 23.62
CA GLU A 285 4.34 -6.89 23.16
C GLU A 285 5.69 -7.08 22.50
N THR A 286 6.60 -7.85 23.11
CA THR A 286 7.92 -8.15 22.54
C THR A 286 7.79 -8.87 21.21
N LYS A 287 6.96 -9.92 21.14
CA LYS A 287 6.75 -10.67 19.91
C LYS A 287 6.10 -9.84 18.81
N LEU A 288 5.15 -8.98 19.18
CA LEU A 288 4.53 -8.06 18.24
C LEU A 288 5.53 -7.05 17.69
N HIS A 289 6.41 -6.52 18.55
CA HIS A 289 7.51 -5.66 18.14
C HIS A 289 8.46 -6.39 17.19
N ASP A 290 8.88 -7.63 17.49
CA ASP A 290 9.78 -8.43 16.64
C ASP A 290 9.19 -8.63 15.24
N TRP A 291 7.89 -9.01 15.14
CA TRP A 291 7.22 -9.22 13.86
C TRP A 291 7.13 -7.92 13.05
N ILE A 292 6.79 -6.81 13.70
CA ILE A 292 6.69 -5.50 13.04
C ILE A 292 8.07 -5.02 12.58
N CYS A 293 9.13 -5.22 13.38
CA CYS A 293 10.51 -4.93 12.96
C CYS A 293 10.90 -5.71 11.72
N SER A 294 10.63 -7.03 11.71
CA SER A 294 10.94 -7.88 10.56
C SER A 294 10.23 -7.43 9.28
N TYR A 295 8.97 -7.02 9.41
CA TYR A 295 8.21 -6.47 8.27
C TYR A 295 8.73 -5.10 7.84
N ALA A 296 9.05 -4.22 8.78
CA ALA A 296 9.60 -2.90 8.46
C ALA A 296 10.90 -3.03 7.68
N LEU A 297 11.80 -3.95 8.06
CA LEU A 297 13.02 -4.26 7.32
C LEU A 297 12.73 -4.81 5.92
N ASN A 298 11.73 -5.69 5.79
CA ASN A 298 11.31 -6.18 4.47
C ASN A 298 10.76 -5.05 3.60
N LEU A 299 9.88 -4.20 4.13
CA LEU A 299 9.35 -3.03 3.41
C LEU A 299 10.45 -2.04 3.03
N GLU A 300 11.42 -1.80 3.93
CA GLU A 300 12.58 -0.94 3.70
C GLU A 300 13.38 -1.38 2.48
N LYS A 301 13.67 -2.68 2.35
CA LYS A 301 14.32 -3.29 1.18
C LYS A 301 13.60 -2.91 -0.12
N TYR A 302 12.26 -2.97 -0.13
CA TYR A 302 11.47 -2.62 -1.31
C TYR A 302 11.35 -1.12 -1.53
N CYS A 303 11.25 -0.30 -0.47
CA CYS A 303 11.31 1.16 -0.58
C CYS A 303 12.64 1.63 -1.16
N CYS A 304 13.74 1.02 -0.76
CA CYS A 304 15.05 1.31 -1.30
C CYS A 304 15.20 0.87 -2.76
N ARG A 305 14.69 -0.31 -3.10
CA ARG A 305 14.76 -0.84 -4.47
C ARG A 305 13.85 -0.09 -5.44
N PHE A 306 12.70 0.40 -4.98
CA PHE A 306 11.66 1.06 -5.80
C PHE A 306 11.20 2.38 -5.15
N PRO A 307 12.07 3.36 -4.94
CA PRO A 307 11.78 4.53 -4.12
C PRO A 307 10.65 5.40 -4.67
N HIS A 308 10.43 5.41 -5.98
CA HIS A 308 9.36 6.18 -6.61
C HIS A 308 7.98 5.47 -6.56
N HIS A 309 7.87 4.32 -5.87
CA HIS A 309 6.64 3.51 -5.86
C HIS A 309 5.97 3.36 -4.50
N TRP A 310 6.56 3.86 -3.41
CA TRP A 310 5.89 3.88 -2.11
C TRP A 310 5.03 5.15 -1.98
N PHE A 311 3.70 5.00 -2.03
CA PHE A 311 2.76 6.11 -2.15
C PHE A 311 2.22 6.60 -0.80
N ASN A 312 3.11 6.86 0.15
CA ASN A 312 2.82 7.51 1.41
C ASN A 312 3.14 9.01 1.34
N PHE A 313 2.11 9.85 1.12
CA PHE A 313 2.22 11.33 1.06
C PHE A 313 1.70 11.97 2.34
N TYR A 314 1.93 11.35 3.50
CA TYR A 314 1.64 11.91 4.81
C TYR A 314 2.87 11.82 5.71
N ASP A 315 2.87 12.55 6.83
CA ASP A 315 3.97 12.59 7.78
C ASP A 315 4.07 11.26 8.56
N PHE A 316 4.81 10.32 7.97
CA PHE A 316 4.91 8.95 8.48
C PHE A 316 5.68 8.88 9.79
N TRP A 317 6.66 9.79 9.99
CA TRP A 317 7.53 9.83 11.18
C TRP A 317 7.10 10.86 12.24
N SER A 318 5.93 11.49 12.12
CA SER A 318 5.49 12.63 12.96
C SER A 318 5.42 12.36 14.46
N ARG A 319 5.26 11.11 14.88
CA ARG A 319 5.20 10.76 16.32
C ARG A 319 6.58 10.71 16.95
N SER A 320 7.59 10.17 16.28
CA SER A 320 8.96 10.10 16.76
C SER A 320 9.54 11.50 17.04
N SER A 321 9.22 12.49 16.21
CA SER A 321 9.70 13.87 16.38
C SER A 321 9.15 14.60 17.62
N LYS A 322 7.98 14.18 18.16
CA LYS A 322 7.38 14.77 19.36
C LYS A 322 8.00 14.25 20.66
N THR A 323 8.51 13.04 20.66
CA THR A 323 9.17 12.43 21.83
C THR A 323 10.59 12.99 22.02
N SER A 324 11.31 13.24 20.92
CA SER A 324 12.69 13.75 20.95
C SER A 324 12.79 15.25 21.38
N ARG A 325 11.69 16.02 21.38
CA ARG A 325 11.64 17.41 21.87
C ARG A 325 11.28 17.56 23.35
N ARG A 326 11.11 16.46 24.09
CA ARG A 326 10.79 16.44 25.52
C ARG A 326 11.92 15.92 26.41
N VAL A 327 13.12 15.79 25.89
CA VAL A 327 14.34 15.46 26.65
C VAL A 327 15.27 16.66 26.72
#